data_0f6becde286ddc8276d6c89f11bc47a6
#
_entry.id   0f6becde286ddc8276d6c89f11bc47a6
#
_cell.length_a   1.000
_cell.length_b   1.000
_cell.length_c   1.000
_cell.angle_alpha   90.00
_cell.angle_beta   90.00
_cell.angle_gamma   90.00
#
_symmetry.space_group_name_H-M   'P 1'
#
loop_
_entity.id
_entity.type
_entity.pdbx_description
1 polymer ?
#
loop_
_entity_poly.entity_id
_entity_poly.type
_entity_poly.pdbx_seq_one_letter_code
_entity_poly.pdbx_strand_id
1 'polypeptide(L)'
;QTIRDTCMTDGSNEVANYAPNNGYVPVNESLIFVLPGTTMANPNRWQPLAFDFFVEQNGIPVGALVQSFVCPHWANVQSFALTRDNPNDVYIDPGPPPMLGTATDQQFKNEHAQVALYSGTLDPNDGVMVDISPAADHNNPLGTNNGTGYPVNPITGLPYAHNIVKRADYARVLAEFWADGPNSETPPGHWNVVANQVSDTPGFQKRIGGQGPVLSDLEWDVKMYLVINGAVHDAAIGAWGLKGKYDSVRPISAIRYMGQQGQSSDPMGPSYSPLGLPLIPGSIEVITEETTAPGQRHEHLAGFEGEIAIKTWQGQPANPLTQVGGVGWIRAVTWMPYQKSNFVTPPFAGFTSGHSTFSRSAAEVMASITGSPFFPGGLGTYHFNQGAYLTFEYGPSQTMDLQWATYYDAADEAGISRLYGGIHIASDDFQGRIMGSTIGKKAIGKALKIYNGQISCPADFNGSGTVGVDDLFGFLDAWFAQFLAAPGMPSADFDNDLDVDVSDLFGFLDAWFMAFGSGC
;
A
#
# COMPACT_ATOMS: atom_id res chain seq x y z
N GLN A 1 -1.51 31.46 -9.17
CA GLN A 1 -1.53 31.21 -10.63
C GLN A 1 -0.35 30.36 -11.04
N THR A 2 0.88 30.64 -10.56
CA THR A 2 2.11 29.90 -10.89
C THR A 2 2.04 28.40 -10.57
N ILE A 3 1.51 28.01 -9.40
CA ILE A 3 1.36 26.58 -9.02
C ILE A 3 0.43 25.88 -10.01
N ARG A 4 -0.73 26.50 -10.31
CA ARG A 4 -1.69 25.95 -11.27
C ARG A 4 -1.08 25.82 -12.67
N ASP A 5 -0.30 26.80 -13.11
CA ASP A 5 0.33 26.78 -14.43
C ASP A 5 1.41 25.66 -14.50
N THR A 6 2.11 25.40 -13.39
CA THR A 6 3.07 24.28 -13.28
C THR A 6 2.36 22.94 -13.39
N CYS A 7 1.25 22.73 -12.66
CA CYS A 7 0.48 21.48 -12.71
C CYS A 7 -0.07 21.16 -14.10
N MET A 8 -0.32 22.16 -14.96
CA MET A 8 -0.76 21.94 -16.33
C MET A 8 0.32 21.32 -17.23
N THR A 9 1.60 21.34 -16.81
CA THR A 9 2.74 20.89 -17.61
C THR A 9 3.63 19.87 -16.86
N ASP A 10 3.18 19.37 -15.72
CA ASP A 10 3.93 18.46 -14.84
C ASP A 10 3.98 17.00 -15.34
N GLY A 11 3.36 16.68 -16.46
CA GLY A 11 3.28 15.33 -17.02
C GLY A 11 2.01 14.55 -16.64
N SER A 12 1.15 15.08 -15.76
CA SER A 12 -0.11 14.45 -15.36
C SER A 12 -1.17 14.43 -16.47
N ASN A 13 -1.01 15.31 -17.46
CA ASN A 13 -1.99 15.51 -18.53
C ASN A 13 -3.35 16.03 -18.04
N GLU A 14 -3.35 16.92 -17.03
CA GLU A 14 -4.56 17.50 -16.44
C GLU A 14 -5.45 18.18 -17.48
N VAL A 15 -4.85 18.85 -18.47
CA VAL A 15 -5.56 19.53 -19.57
C VAL A 15 -6.48 18.58 -20.34
N ALA A 16 -6.12 17.29 -20.42
CA ALA A 16 -6.91 16.25 -21.06
C ALA A 16 -7.64 15.35 -20.05
N ASN A 17 -7.95 15.87 -18.85
CA ASN A 17 -8.57 15.12 -17.77
C ASN A 17 -7.80 13.85 -17.40
N TYR A 18 -6.48 13.93 -17.31
CA TYR A 18 -5.58 12.84 -16.94
C TYR A 18 -5.64 11.62 -17.89
N ALA A 19 -6.12 11.81 -19.12
CA ALA A 19 -6.20 10.74 -20.10
C ALA A 19 -4.81 10.13 -20.38
N PRO A 20 -4.71 8.79 -20.53
CA PRO A 20 -3.45 8.13 -20.87
C PRO A 20 -2.85 8.70 -22.17
N ASN A 21 -1.54 8.98 -22.14
CA ASN A 21 -0.82 9.53 -23.30
C ASN A 21 0.46 8.73 -23.65
N ASN A 22 0.67 7.58 -23.02
CA ASN A 22 1.84 6.72 -23.18
C ASN A 22 1.60 5.50 -24.10
N GLY A 23 0.43 5.40 -24.74
CA GLY A 23 0.10 4.32 -25.67
C GLY A 23 -0.11 2.95 -25.00
N TYR A 24 -0.36 2.91 -23.68
CA TYR A 24 -0.59 1.65 -22.97
C TYR A 24 -1.82 0.89 -23.52
N VAL A 25 -1.63 -0.43 -23.75
CA VAL A 25 -2.69 -1.36 -24.15
C VAL A 25 -2.52 -2.63 -23.31
N PRO A 26 -3.59 -3.17 -22.67
CA PRO A 26 -3.52 -4.42 -21.93
C PRO A 26 -3.06 -5.59 -22.81
N VAL A 27 -2.20 -6.46 -22.26
CA VAL A 27 -1.75 -7.68 -22.95
C VAL A 27 -2.85 -8.74 -22.97
N ASN A 28 -3.67 -8.80 -21.91
CA ASN A 28 -4.71 -9.79 -21.74
C ASN A 28 -6.08 -9.24 -22.15
N GLU A 29 -6.88 -10.10 -22.78
CA GLU A 29 -8.32 -9.85 -22.98
C GLU A 29 -9.04 -9.72 -21.63
N SER A 30 -10.16 -9.02 -21.61
CA SER A 30 -10.90 -8.79 -20.36
C SER A 30 -11.48 -10.06 -19.76
N LEU A 31 -11.38 -10.19 -18.43
CA LEU A 31 -12.04 -11.23 -17.66
C LEU A 31 -13.51 -10.86 -17.43
N ILE A 32 -14.44 -11.66 -17.95
CA ILE A 32 -15.87 -11.59 -17.59
C ILE A 32 -16.02 -12.26 -16.21
N PHE A 33 -15.93 -11.49 -15.14
CA PHE A 33 -15.73 -12.01 -13.79
C PHE A 33 -16.90 -12.87 -13.26
N VAL A 34 -18.11 -12.70 -13.78
CA VAL A 34 -19.27 -13.53 -13.43
C VAL A 34 -19.21 -14.94 -14.01
N LEU A 35 -18.34 -15.18 -15.01
CA LEU A 35 -18.10 -16.50 -15.58
C LEU A 35 -16.94 -17.20 -14.86
N PRO A 36 -16.94 -18.55 -14.80
CA PRO A 36 -15.82 -19.31 -14.23
C PRO A 36 -14.60 -19.28 -15.15
N GLY A 37 -13.41 -19.32 -14.52
CA GLY A 37 -12.13 -19.36 -15.22
C GLY A 37 -11.67 -18.03 -15.79
N THR A 38 -10.61 -18.07 -16.57
CA THR A 38 -10.06 -16.93 -17.30
C THR A 38 -9.17 -17.40 -18.46
N THR A 39 -9.09 -16.59 -19.51
CA THR A 39 -8.12 -16.77 -20.60
C THR A 39 -7.10 -15.64 -20.55
N MET A 40 -5.81 -15.99 -20.46
CA MET A 40 -4.73 -15.01 -20.38
C MET A 40 -3.66 -15.33 -21.43
N ALA A 41 -3.31 -14.33 -22.25
CA ALA A 41 -2.16 -14.42 -23.15
C ALA A 41 -0.84 -14.44 -22.36
N ASN A 42 -0.81 -13.73 -21.22
CA ASN A 42 0.31 -13.76 -20.27
C ASN A 42 -0.20 -13.72 -18.83
N PRO A 43 -0.06 -14.82 -18.04
CA PRO A 43 -0.58 -14.91 -16.68
C PRO A 43 0.13 -14.00 -15.66
N ASN A 44 1.24 -13.38 -16.04
CA ASN A 44 1.98 -12.45 -15.19
C ASN A 44 1.57 -10.99 -15.41
N ARG A 45 0.74 -10.72 -16.43
CA ARG A 45 0.34 -9.35 -16.79
C ARG A 45 -1.08 -9.04 -16.34
N TRP A 46 -1.32 -7.77 -16.07
CA TRP A 46 -2.63 -7.28 -15.68
C TRP A 46 -3.71 -7.66 -16.70
N GLN A 47 -4.89 -7.97 -16.19
CA GLN A 47 -6.06 -8.30 -16.96
C GLN A 47 -7.20 -7.38 -16.55
N PRO A 48 -7.78 -6.59 -17.47
CA PRO A 48 -8.96 -5.78 -17.20
C PRO A 48 -10.17 -6.67 -16.86
N LEU A 49 -11.08 -6.20 -16.01
CA LEU A 49 -12.35 -6.87 -15.75
C LEU A 49 -13.45 -6.29 -16.61
N ALA A 50 -14.40 -7.14 -17.01
CA ALA A 50 -15.64 -6.77 -17.67
C ALA A 50 -16.82 -6.98 -16.71
N PHE A 51 -17.70 -5.99 -16.60
CA PHE A 51 -18.83 -5.92 -15.67
C PHE A 51 -20.14 -5.67 -16.44
N ASP A 52 -21.26 -6.09 -15.85
CA ASP A 52 -22.59 -5.63 -16.27
C ASP A 52 -22.85 -4.19 -15.80
N PHE A 53 -22.30 -3.84 -14.63
CA PHE A 53 -22.31 -2.50 -14.05
C PHE A 53 -21.04 -2.28 -13.25
N PHE A 54 -20.30 -1.19 -13.55
CA PHE A 54 -19.02 -0.87 -12.93
C PHE A 54 -19.05 0.53 -12.30
N VAL A 55 -18.45 0.66 -11.12
CA VAL A 55 -18.19 1.94 -10.46
C VAL A 55 -16.70 2.11 -10.21
N GLU A 56 -16.25 3.36 -10.16
CA GLU A 56 -14.91 3.68 -9.65
C GLU A 56 -14.87 3.62 -8.12
N GLN A 57 -13.67 3.73 -7.55
CA GLN A 57 -13.47 3.67 -6.10
C GLN A 57 -14.28 4.74 -5.34
N ASN A 58 -14.47 5.91 -5.94
CA ASN A 58 -15.32 6.99 -5.42
C ASN A 58 -16.82 6.73 -5.56
N GLY A 59 -17.23 5.56 -6.09
CA GLY A 59 -18.63 5.18 -6.30
C GLY A 59 -19.30 5.78 -7.53
N ILE A 60 -18.57 6.52 -8.38
CA ILE A 60 -19.11 7.10 -9.60
C ILE A 60 -19.33 6.00 -10.64
N PRO A 61 -20.55 5.85 -11.22
CA PRO A 61 -20.79 4.90 -12.31
C PRO A 61 -19.96 5.23 -13.54
N VAL A 62 -19.30 4.22 -14.11
CA VAL A 62 -18.55 4.31 -15.35
C VAL A 62 -19.41 3.83 -16.51
N GLY A 63 -19.48 4.60 -17.58
CA GLY A 63 -20.25 4.22 -18.78
C GLY A 63 -19.65 3.04 -19.56
N ALA A 64 -18.36 2.74 -19.36
CA ALA A 64 -17.70 1.60 -19.95
C ALA A 64 -17.91 0.34 -19.08
N LEU A 65 -18.17 -0.80 -19.73
CA LEU A 65 -18.35 -2.09 -19.04
C LEU A 65 -17.02 -2.84 -18.82
N VAL A 66 -15.93 -2.36 -19.40
CA VAL A 66 -14.59 -2.93 -19.28
C VAL A 66 -13.66 -1.92 -18.63
N GLN A 67 -12.89 -2.36 -17.65
CA GLN A 67 -11.89 -1.52 -16.99
C GLN A 67 -10.84 -0.99 -17.99
N SER A 68 -10.51 0.29 -17.85
CA SER A 68 -9.31 0.89 -18.44
C SER A 68 -8.26 1.08 -17.36
N PHE A 69 -6.98 0.92 -17.70
CA PHE A 69 -5.90 1.16 -16.75
C PHE A 69 -5.86 2.65 -16.38
N VAL A 70 -6.06 2.95 -15.09
CA VAL A 70 -6.05 4.33 -14.59
C VAL A 70 -4.61 4.84 -14.51
N CYS A 71 -4.34 5.94 -15.19
CA CYS A 71 -3.08 6.67 -15.14
C CYS A 71 -1.81 5.83 -15.43
N PRO A 72 -1.74 5.03 -16.51
CA PRO A 72 -0.55 4.21 -16.81
C PRO A 72 0.70 5.05 -17.15
N HIS A 73 0.54 6.36 -17.36
CA HIS A 73 1.59 7.32 -17.67
C HIS A 73 2.14 8.08 -16.45
N TRP A 74 1.66 7.75 -15.22
CA TRP A 74 1.96 8.54 -14.02
C TRP A 74 3.44 8.58 -13.63
N ALA A 75 4.27 7.65 -14.14
CA ALA A 75 5.73 7.73 -14.04
C ALA A 75 6.33 9.01 -14.65
N ASN A 76 5.61 9.67 -15.55
CA ASN A 76 6.07 10.90 -16.21
C ASN A 76 5.77 12.17 -15.40
N VAL A 77 5.00 12.07 -14.33
CA VAL A 77 4.66 13.22 -13.49
C VAL A 77 5.90 13.71 -12.76
N GLN A 78 6.04 15.03 -12.68
CA GLN A 78 7.12 15.67 -11.94
C GLN A 78 6.94 15.43 -10.44
N SER A 79 7.93 14.83 -9.81
CA SER A 79 7.91 14.53 -8.37
C SER A 79 8.14 15.77 -7.51
N PHE A 80 7.74 15.67 -6.25
CA PHE A 80 8.07 16.66 -5.23
C PHE A 80 9.55 16.55 -4.80
N ALA A 81 10.02 15.35 -4.43
CA ALA A 81 11.35 15.16 -3.86
C ALA A 81 12.19 14.07 -4.55
N LEU A 82 11.55 13.16 -5.31
CA LEU A 82 12.28 12.09 -5.98
C LEU A 82 13.10 12.63 -7.16
N THR A 83 14.25 12.02 -7.37
CA THR A 83 15.13 12.29 -8.51
C THR A 83 15.31 11.03 -9.35
N ARG A 84 15.69 11.16 -10.60
CA ARG A 84 16.06 10.08 -11.52
C ARG A 84 17.09 10.56 -12.52
N ASP A 85 18.07 9.73 -12.84
CA ASP A 85 19.14 10.07 -13.77
C ASP A 85 18.66 10.05 -15.23
N ASN A 86 17.72 9.14 -15.54
CA ASN A 86 17.14 9.00 -16.87
C ASN A 86 15.64 9.35 -16.83
N PRO A 87 15.19 10.38 -17.58
CA PRO A 87 13.79 10.79 -17.59
C PRO A 87 12.81 9.72 -18.12
N ASN A 88 13.32 8.67 -18.77
CA ASN A 88 12.51 7.54 -19.25
C ASN A 88 12.42 6.38 -18.27
N ASP A 89 13.12 6.44 -17.13
CA ASP A 89 13.05 5.44 -16.07
C ASP A 89 12.01 5.80 -15.01
N VAL A 90 11.65 4.81 -14.19
CA VAL A 90 10.88 5.05 -12.97
C VAL A 90 11.79 5.70 -11.92
N TYR A 91 11.20 6.48 -11.01
CA TYR A 91 11.97 7.16 -9.96
C TYR A 91 12.60 6.22 -8.93
N ILE A 92 11.94 5.08 -8.68
CA ILE A 92 12.39 4.09 -7.69
C ILE A 92 11.97 2.70 -8.17
N ASP A 93 12.87 1.72 -8.08
CA ASP A 93 12.62 0.36 -8.55
C ASP A 93 13.24 -0.69 -7.60
N PRO A 94 12.43 -1.37 -6.80
CA PRO A 94 12.89 -2.45 -5.92
C PRO A 94 13.14 -3.77 -6.66
N GLY A 95 12.99 -3.80 -7.97
CA GLY A 95 13.04 -4.99 -8.81
C GLY A 95 11.67 -5.59 -9.14
N PRO A 96 11.62 -6.62 -9.99
CA PRO A 96 10.36 -7.20 -10.47
C PRO A 96 9.60 -7.96 -9.38
N PRO A 97 8.25 -8.00 -9.47
CA PRO A 97 7.43 -8.89 -8.65
C PRO A 97 7.73 -10.36 -8.93
N PRO A 98 7.32 -11.29 -8.04
CA PRO A 98 7.36 -12.70 -8.36
C PRO A 98 6.49 -13.02 -9.57
N MET A 99 6.92 -13.97 -10.41
CA MET A 99 6.27 -14.32 -11.68
C MET A 99 6.10 -15.83 -11.85
N LEU A 100 4.91 -16.25 -12.29
CA LEU A 100 4.58 -17.64 -12.60
C LEU A 100 5.46 -18.16 -13.74
N GLY A 101 5.97 -19.40 -13.59
CA GLY A 101 6.78 -20.07 -14.60
C GLY A 101 8.22 -19.55 -14.71
N THR A 102 8.72 -18.81 -13.72
CA THR A 102 10.08 -18.26 -13.67
C THR A 102 10.85 -18.76 -12.44
N ALA A 103 12.03 -18.20 -12.17
CA ALA A 103 12.80 -18.51 -10.95
C ALA A 103 12.05 -18.17 -9.65
N THR A 104 11.07 -17.29 -9.71
CA THR A 104 10.23 -16.87 -8.57
C THR A 104 8.84 -17.52 -8.56
N ASP A 105 8.63 -18.57 -9.35
CA ASP A 105 7.37 -19.30 -9.52
C ASP A 105 6.76 -19.75 -8.19
N GLN A 106 7.56 -20.35 -7.32
CA GLN A 106 7.07 -20.85 -6.04
C GLN A 106 6.61 -19.71 -5.12
N GLN A 107 7.33 -18.59 -5.13
CA GLN A 107 6.91 -17.39 -4.38
C GLN A 107 5.59 -16.85 -4.91
N PHE A 108 5.44 -16.72 -6.22
CA PHE A 108 4.19 -16.30 -6.86
C PHE A 108 3.01 -17.15 -6.40
N LYS A 109 3.14 -18.47 -6.47
CA LYS A 109 2.10 -19.42 -6.07
C LYS A 109 1.75 -19.34 -4.59
N ASN A 110 2.78 -19.29 -3.73
CA ASN A 110 2.59 -19.23 -2.28
C ASN A 110 1.88 -17.94 -1.86
N GLU A 111 2.26 -16.80 -2.41
CA GLU A 111 1.67 -15.52 -2.07
C GLU A 111 0.21 -15.41 -2.54
N HIS A 112 -0.12 -15.92 -3.74
CA HIS A 112 -1.52 -15.96 -4.19
C HIS A 112 -2.36 -16.98 -3.39
N ALA A 113 -1.79 -18.13 -3.02
CA ALA A 113 -2.46 -19.06 -2.12
C ALA A 113 -2.71 -18.43 -0.74
N GLN A 114 -1.76 -17.65 -0.22
CA GLN A 114 -1.92 -16.93 1.04
C GLN A 114 -3.10 -15.94 0.99
N VAL A 115 -3.33 -15.25 -0.13
CA VAL A 115 -4.51 -14.38 -0.30
C VAL A 115 -5.80 -15.18 -0.19
N ALA A 116 -5.85 -16.38 -0.77
CA ALA A 116 -7.01 -17.27 -0.64
C ALA A 116 -7.20 -17.74 0.83
N LEU A 117 -6.09 -17.98 1.55
CA LEU A 117 -6.15 -18.33 2.99
C LEU A 117 -6.69 -17.17 3.83
N TYR A 118 -6.25 -15.93 3.59
CA TYR A 118 -6.82 -14.75 4.27
C TYR A 118 -8.34 -14.66 4.04
N SER A 119 -8.80 -14.86 2.81
CA SER A 119 -10.24 -14.88 2.50
C SER A 119 -10.98 -16.00 3.22
N GLY A 120 -10.31 -17.12 3.54
CA GLY A 120 -10.85 -18.22 4.36
C GLY A 120 -11.02 -17.88 5.85
N THR A 121 -10.52 -16.74 6.32
CA THR A 121 -10.64 -16.30 7.73
C THR A 121 -11.79 -15.33 7.99
N LEU A 122 -12.59 -15.01 6.98
CA LEU A 122 -13.60 -13.95 7.04
C LEU A 122 -14.96 -14.39 7.61
N ASP A 123 -15.09 -15.61 8.13
CA ASP A 123 -16.34 -16.08 8.74
C ASP A 123 -16.49 -15.58 10.18
N PRO A 124 -17.46 -14.67 10.48
CA PRO A 124 -17.68 -14.17 11.83
C PRO A 124 -18.22 -15.24 12.81
N ASN A 125 -18.55 -16.43 12.30
CA ASN A 125 -19.05 -17.55 13.09
C ASN A 125 -18.00 -18.63 13.36
N ASP A 126 -16.75 -18.45 12.94
CA ASP A 126 -15.66 -19.42 13.17
C ASP A 126 -15.23 -19.54 14.65
N GLY A 127 -15.64 -18.58 15.48
CA GLY A 127 -15.34 -18.55 16.91
C GLY A 127 -13.89 -18.17 17.26
N VAL A 128 -13.06 -17.84 16.29
CA VAL A 128 -11.65 -17.48 16.53
C VAL A 128 -11.55 -16.05 17.05
N MET A 129 -10.92 -15.92 18.23
CA MET A 129 -10.62 -14.62 18.85
C MET A 129 -9.14 -14.29 18.69
N VAL A 130 -8.83 -13.02 18.49
CA VAL A 130 -7.45 -12.50 18.39
C VAL A 130 -7.31 -11.26 19.26
N ASP A 131 -6.13 -11.07 19.82
CA ASP A 131 -5.76 -9.84 20.49
C ASP A 131 -5.09 -8.90 19.49
N ILE A 132 -5.72 -7.77 19.21
CA ILE A 132 -5.24 -6.75 18.29
C ILE A 132 -4.72 -5.50 19.01
N SER A 133 -4.44 -5.64 20.32
CA SER A 133 -3.81 -4.55 21.05
C SER A 133 -2.36 -4.33 20.61
N PRO A 134 -1.81 -3.12 20.78
CA PRO A 134 -0.40 -2.87 20.49
C PRO A 134 0.59 -3.75 21.26
N ALA A 135 0.14 -4.44 22.33
CA ALA A 135 0.97 -5.39 23.07
C ALA A 135 1.13 -6.74 22.36
N ALA A 136 0.13 -7.16 21.58
CA ALA A 136 0.05 -8.49 20.98
C ALA A 136 0.37 -8.51 19.48
N ASP A 137 0.08 -7.43 18.79
CA ASP A 137 0.29 -7.26 17.35
C ASP A 137 1.11 -5.99 17.08
N HIS A 138 1.57 -5.78 15.84
CA HIS A 138 2.35 -4.63 15.42
C HIS A 138 3.84 -4.67 15.81
N ASN A 139 4.51 -3.50 15.77
CA ASN A 139 5.96 -3.36 15.94
C ASN A 139 6.74 -4.20 14.91
N ASN A 140 6.30 -4.14 13.66
CA ASN A 140 6.91 -4.91 12.58
C ASN A 140 8.22 -4.26 12.13
N PRO A 141 9.28 -5.06 11.89
CA PRO A 141 10.37 -4.60 11.05
C PRO A 141 9.87 -4.21 9.66
N LEU A 142 10.48 -3.17 9.07
CA LEU A 142 10.09 -2.65 7.77
C LEU A 142 9.98 -3.77 6.70
N GLY A 143 8.84 -3.84 6.02
CA GLY A 143 8.57 -4.82 4.97
C GLY A 143 8.27 -6.23 5.49
N THR A 144 7.79 -6.36 6.73
CA THR A 144 7.38 -7.65 7.34
C THR A 144 6.07 -7.51 8.11
N ASN A 145 5.51 -8.67 8.53
CA ASN A 145 4.37 -8.75 9.45
C ASN A 145 4.70 -9.71 10.61
N ASN A 146 5.92 -9.67 11.14
CA ASN A 146 6.39 -10.57 12.18
C ASN A 146 6.77 -9.85 13.48
N GLY A 147 6.19 -8.69 13.71
CA GLY A 147 6.31 -7.95 14.95
C GLY A 147 5.74 -8.72 16.14
N THR A 148 6.16 -8.33 17.33
CA THR A 148 5.78 -8.99 18.60
C THR A 148 5.11 -8.03 19.57
N GLY A 149 4.65 -6.87 19.07
CA GLY A 149 4.02 -5.82 19.87
C GLY A 149 5.00 -5.01 20.72
N TYR A 150 4.43 -4.20 21.60
CA TYR A 150 5.17 -3.33 22.53
C TYR A 150 4.91 -3.76 23.97
N PRO A 151 5.94 -3.98 24.80
CA PRO A 151 5.76 -4.44 26.18
C PRO A 151 5.04 -3.40 27.06
N VAL A 152 5.22 -2.11 26.75
CA VAL A 152 4.58 -1.01 27.47
C VAL A 152 4.36 0.18 26.53
N ASN A 153 3.36 1.00 26.82
CA ASN A 153 3.19 2.30 26.19
C ASN A 153 4.31 3.24 26.67
N PRO A 154 5.19 3.73 25.78
CA PRO A 154 6.37 4.49 26.20
C PRO A 154 6.04 5.89 26.72
N ILE A 155 4.84 6.40 26.47
CA ILE A 155 4.41 7.73 26.94
C ILE A 155 3.87 7.64 28.38
N THR A 156 3.10 6.57 28.68
CA THR A 156 2.48 6.39 30.02
C THR A 156 3.30 5.49 30.94
N GLY A 157 4.20 4.66 30.39
CA GLY A 157 4.94 3.62 31.14
C GLY A 157 4.09 2.44 31.59
N LEU A 158 2.82 2.36 31.17
CA LEU A 158 1.89 1.29 31.53
C LEU A 158 1.77 0.26 30.42
N PRO A 159 1.50 -1.02 30.73
CA PRO A 159 1.14 -2.02 29.72
C PRO A 159 -0.09 -1.57 28.91
N TYR A 160 -0.13 -1.92 27.62
CA TYR A 160 -1.36 -1.80 26.83
C TYR A 160 -2.42 -2.79 27.33
N ALA A 161 -3.66 -2.35 27.37
CA ALA A 161 -4.79 -3.25 27.66
C ALA A 161 -5.02 -4.19 26.48
N HIS A 162 -5.40 -5.44 26.78
CA HIS A 162 -5.81 -6.39 25.75
C HIS A 162 -7.03 -5.88 24.97
N ASN A 163 -7.05 -6.13 23.67
CA ASN A 163 -8.15 -5.81 22.76
C ASN A 163 -8.55 -7.08 22.01
N ILE A 164 -9.36 -7.91 22.67
CA ILE A 164 -9.76 -9.23 22.18
C ILE A 164 -11.00 -9.10 21.31
N VAL A 165 -10.85 -9.39 20.02
CA VAL A 165 -11.93 -9.30 19.04
C VAL A 165 -12.06 -10.58 18.22
N LYS A 166 -13.18 -10.76 17.52
CA LYS A 166 -13.30 -11.84 16.53
C LYS A 166 -12.34 -11.56 15.37
N ARG A 167 -11.53 -12.56 15.01
CA ARG A 167 -10.59 -12.47 13.90
C ARG A 167 -11.25 -12.00 12.61
N ALA A 168 -12.42 -12.57 12.28
CA ALA A 168 -13.14 -12.22 11.07
C ALA A 168 -13.69 -10.79 11.08
N ASP A 169 -14.13 -10.27 12.24
CA ASP A 169 -14.56 -8.87 12.34
C ASP A 169 -13.36 -7.93 12.15
N TYR A 170 -12.22 -8.23 12.77
CA TYR A 170 -10.99 -7.47 12.55
C TYR A 170 -10.60 -7.44 11.07
N ALA A 171 -10.47 -8.62 10.45
CA ALA A 171 -10.06 -8.73 9.05
C ALA A 171 -11.00 -7.96 8.08
N ARG A 172 -12.32 -8.05 8.30
CA ARG A 172 -13.32 -7.35 7.47
C ARG A 172 -13.33 -5.85 7.71
N VAL A 173 -13.25 -5.43 8.98
CA VAL A 173 -13.21 -4.00 9.34
C VAL A 173 -11.98 -3.35 8.75
N LEU A 174 -10.79 -3.91 8.94
CA LEU A 174 -9.59 -3.29 8.39
C LEU A 174 -9.59 -3.28 6.85
N ALA A 175 -10.13 -4.33 6.19
CA ALA A 175 -10.22 -4.39 4.74
C ALA A 175 -11.12 -3.28 4.16
N GLU A 176 -12.20 -2.89 4.87
CA GLU A 176 -13.08 -1.81 4.46
C GLU A 176 -12.63 -0.43 4.96
N PHE A 177 -12.06 -0.33 6.16
CA PHE A 177 -11.56 0.92 6.73
C PHE A 177 -10.47 1.53 5.86
N TRP A 178 -9.47 0.74 5.52
CA TRP A 178 -8.38 1.18 4.65
C TRP A 178 -8.70 1.09 3.15
N ALA A 179 -9.91 0.68 2.75
CA ALA A 179 -10.29 0.69 1.34
C ALA A 179 -10.49 2.11 0.79
N ASP A 180 -10.86 3.04 1.69
CA ASP A 180 -11.16 4.43 1.35
C ASP A 180 -12.16 4.51 0.19
N GLY A 181 -13.33 3.92 0.46
CA GLY A 181 -14.44 3.81 -0.50
C GLY A 181 -15.23 5.11 -0.68
N PRO A 182 -16.39 5.05 -1.35
CA PRO A 182 -17.13 6.25 -1.78
C PRO A 182 -17.66 7.16 -0.66
N ASN A 183 -17.68 6.67 0.58
CA ASN A 183 -18.13 7.44 1.75
C ASN A 183 -16.96 7.82 2.69
N SER A 184 -15.74 7.74 2.20
CA SER A 184 -14.51 7.99 2.93
C SER A 184 -13.58 8.87 2.09
N GLU A 185 -12.40 9.17 2.62
CA GLU A 185 -11.33 9.87 1.94
C GLU A 185 -10.66 8.96 0.91
N THR A 186 -9.82 9.51 0.05
CA THR A 186 -8.90 8.72 -0.78
C THR A 186 -7.75 8.17 0.10
N PRO A 187 -7.00 7.10 -0.30
CA PRO A 187 -5.87 6.61 0.48
C PRO A 187 -4.88 7.69 0.93
N PRO A 188 -4.45 8.64 0.07
CA PRO A 188 -3.66 9.79 0.52
C PRO A 188 -4.43 10.72 1.47
N GLY A 189 -5.73 10.92 1.22
CA GLY A 189 -6.61 11.79 2.02
C GLY A 189 -6.78 11.27 3.45
N HIS A 190 -6.83 9.96 3.63
CA HIS A 190 -6.93 9.32 4.95
C HIS A 190 -5.78 9.75 5.88
N TRP A 191 -4.57 9.84 5.35
CA TRP A 191 -3.41 10.29 6.12
C TRP A 191 -3.45 11.80 6.48
N ASN A 192 -4.14 12.61 5.69
CA ASN A 192 -4.45 14.00 6.08
C ASN A 192 -5.45 14.03 7.25
N VAL A 193 -6.44 13.13 7.29
CA VAL A 193 -7.37 13.00 8.44
C VAL A 193 -6.62 12.57 9.69
N VAL A 194 -5.73 11.56 9.61
CA VAL A 194 -4.88 11.15 10.73
C VAL A 194 -4.01 12.30 11.22
N ALA A 195 -3.40 13.08 10.33
CA ALA A 195 -2.58 14.23 10.67
C ALA A 195 -3.39 15.32 11.41
N ASN A 196 -4.64 15.56 10.97
CA ASN A 196 -5.55 16.49 11.65
C ASN A 196 -5.90 15.99 13.06
N GLN A 197 -6.28 14.73 13.20
CA GLN A 197 -6.61 14.13 14.51
C GLN A 197 -5.44 14.24 15.49
N VAL A 198 -4.20 14.02 15.02
CA VAL A 198 -2.99 14.21 15.82
C VAL A 198 -2.82 15.67 16.22
N SER A 199 -2.98 16.60 15.27
CA SER A 199 -2.83 18.04 15.50
C SER A 199 -3.88 18.60 16.46
N ASP A 200 -5.08 18.02 16.47
CA ASP A 200 -6.21 18.41 17.30
C ASP A 200 -6.25 17.70 18.66
N THR A 201 -5.30 16.77 18.91
CA THR A 201 -5.25 16.06 20.19
C THR A 201 -4.96 17.03 21.33
N PRO A 202 -5.80 17.06 22.40
CA PRO A 202 -5.60 17.96 23.53
C PRO A 202 -4.20 17.86 24.14
N GLY A 203 -3.49 18.99 24.22
CA GLY A 203 -2.14 19.05 24.78
C GLY A 203 -1.02 18.74 23.79
N PHE A 204 -1.32 18.37 22.54
CA PHE A 204 -0.29 18.22 21.51
C PHE A 204 0.44 19.54 21.26
N GLN A 205 1.77 19.49 21.21
CA GLN A 205 2.61 20.68 21.00
C GLN A 205 3.05 20.73 19.54
N LYS A 206 2.56 21.71 18.78
CA LYS A 206 2.86 21.93 17.36
C LYS A 206 4.29 22.43 17.18
N ARG A 207 5.27 21.51 17.24
CA ARG A 207 6.71 21.76 17.11
C ARG A 207 7.29 20.85 16.04
N ILE A 208 7.94 21.39 15.04
CA ILE A 208 8.59 20.57 14.00
C ILE A 208 9.68 19.69 14.64
N GLY A 209 9.61 18.39 14.41
CA GLY A 209 10.50 17.40 15.04
C GLY A 209 10.36 17.32 16.55
N GLY A 210 9.23 17.76 17.13
CA GLY A 210 8.99 17.80 18.58
C GLY A 210 9.85 18.81 19.35
N GLN A 211 10.60 19.66 18.67
CA GLN A 211 11.60 20.57 19.26
C GLN A 211 11.38 22.03 18.81
N GLY A 212 12.12 22.96 19.41
CA GLY A 212 12.05 24.38 19.04
C GLY A 212 10.77 25.08 19.49
N PRO A 213 10.42 26.24 18.91
CA PRO A 213 9.25 27.03 19.30
C PRO A 213 7.95 26.32 18.95
N VAL A 214 6.90 26.59 19.72
CA VAL A 214 5.53 26.21 19.33
C VAL A 214 5.10 27.10 18.17
N LEU A 215 4.65 26.49 17.09
CA LEU A 215 4.15 27.17 15.90
C LEU A 215 2.69 27.62 16.11
N SER A 216 2.25 28.61 15.36
CA SER A 216 0.83 28.92 15.21
C SER A 216 0.12 27.80 14.45
N ASP A 217 -1.19 27.65 14.65
CA ASP A 217 -1.98 26.64 13.94
C ASP A 217 -1.81 26.73 12.43
N LEU A 218 -1.89 27.93 11.88
CA LEU A 218 -1.72 28.15 10.44
C LEU A 218 -0.33 27.77 9.94
N GLU A 219 0.72 28.10 10.67
CA GLU A 219 2.08 27.77 10.26
C GLU A 219 2.33 26.25 10.33
N TRP A 220 1.83 25.61 11.38
CA TRP A 220 1.88 24.16 11.50
C TRP A 220 1.15 23.49 10.34
N ASP A 221 -0.09 23.87 10.05
CA ASP A 221 -0.90 23.28 9.01
C ASP A 221 -0.25 23.43 7.63
N VAL A 222 0.28 24.62 7.31
CA VAL A 222 0.98 24.87 6.04
C VAL A 222 2.21 23.94 5.89
N LYS A 223 3.02 23.83 6.94
CA LYS A 223 4.21 22.98 6.91
C LYS A 223 3.85 21.49 6.87
N MET A 224 2.94 21.05 7.74
CA MET A 224 2.48 19.67 7.78
C MET A 224 1.88 19.22 6.45
N TYR A 225 0.95 20.02 5.89
CA TYR A 225 0.32 19.66 4.61
C TYR A 225 1.28 19.71 3.43
N LEU A 226 2.27 20.60 3.44
CA LEU A 226 3.28 20.62 2.38
C LEU A 226 4.05 19.29 2.35
N VAL A 227 4.56 18.83 3.49
CA VAL A 227 5.41 17.64 3.51
C VAL A 227 4.61 16.35 3.36
N ILE A 228 3.44 16.21 4.03
CA ILE A 228 2.65 14.99 3.91
C ILE A 228 2.10 14.82 2.50
N ASN A 229 1.59 15.89 1.87
CA ASN A 229 1.07 15.80 0.52
C ASN A 229 2.18 15.72 -0.54
N GLY A 230 3.36 16.28 -0.28
CA GLY A 230 4.55 16.02 -1.09
C GLY A 230 4.98 14.55 -1.07
N ALA A 231 4.97 13.93 0.10
CA ALA A 231 5.31 12.52 0.25
C ALA A 231 4.29 11.58 -0.41
N VAL A 232 2.98 11.80 -0.20
CA VAL A 232 1.96 10.93 -0.83
C VAL A 232 1.81 11.19 -2.34
N HIS A 233 2.11 12.41 -2.82
CA HIS A 233 2.24 12.69 -4.25
C HIS A 233 3.36 11.85 -4.88
N ASP A 234 4.54 11.85 -4.29
CA ASP A 234 5.67 11.05 -4.76
C ASP A 234 5.42 9.55 -4.63
N ALA A 235 4.68 9.12 -3.59
CA ALA A 235 4.25 7.74 -3.42
C ALA A 235 3.33 7.29 -4.57
N ALA A 236 2.44 8.17 -5.04
CA ALA A 236 1.62 7.90 -6.23
C ALA A 236 2.50 7.70 -7.48
N ILE A 237 3.44 8.62 -7.71
CA ILE A 237 4.34 8.57 -8.86
C ILE A 237 5.20 7.30 -8.83
N GLY A 238 5.80 6.98 -7.67
CA GLY A 238 6.62 5.78 -7.50
C GLY A 238 5.82 4.50 -7.73
N ALA A 239 4.67 4.36 -7.07
CA ALA A 239 3.83 3.16 -7.19
C ALA A 239 3.27 2.98 -8.62
N TRP A 240 2.72 4.03 -9.23
CA TRP A 240 2.19 3.95 -10.60
C TRP A 240 3.27 3.79 -11.65
N GLY A 241 4.47 4.31 -11.42
CA GLY A 241 5.64 4.04 -12.24
C GLY A 241 5.91 2.54 -12.35
N LEU A 242 5.91 1.82 -11.23
CA LEU A 242 6.08 0.37 -11.22
C LEU A 242 4.88 -0.40 -11.77
N LYS A 243 3.65 0.08 -11.51
CA LYS A 243 2.44 -0.51 -12.10
C LYS A 243 2.49 -0.44 -13.64
N GLY A 244 2.93 0.67 -14.19
CA GLY A 244 3.13 0.82 -15.64
C GLY A 244 4.29 -0.02 -16.17
N LYS A 245 5.41 -0.10 -15.44
CA LYS A 245 6.63 -0.83 -15.85
C LYS A 245 6.43 -2.34 -15.85
N TYR A 246 5.90 -2.90 -14.75
CA TYR A 246 5.77 -4.34 -14.57
C TYR A 246 4.43 -4.88 -15.03
N ASP A 247 3.38 -4.08 -15.06
CA ASP A 247 2.03 -4.44 -15.52
C ASP A 247 1.56 -5.76 -14.89
N SER A 248 1.77 -5.95 -13.58
CA SER A 248 1.61 -7.23 -12.90
C SER A 248 0.15 -7.62 -12.70
N VAL A 249 -0.10 -8.93 -12.73
CA VAL A 249 -1.42 -9.53 -12.55
C VAL A 249 -2.02 -9.24 -11.16
N ARG A 250 -3.35 -9.18 -11.08
CA ARG A 250 -4.11 -9.13 -9.81
C ARG A 250 -4.49 -10.53 -9.33
N PRO A 251 -4.68 -10.73 -8.00
CA PRO A 251 -5.01 -12.04 -7.44
C PRO A 251 -6.20 -12.74 -8.08
N ILE A 252 -7.27 -12.03 -8.43
CA ILE A 252 -8.45 -12.65 -9.06
C ILE A 252 -8.09 -13.39 -10.35
N SER A 253 -7.32 -12.77 -11.23
CA SER A 253 -6.90 -13.40 -12.49
C SER A 253 -5.89 -14.52 -12.25
N ALA A 254 -4.90 -14.30 -11.37
CA ALA A 254 -3.85 -15.29 -11.08
C ALA A 254 -4.42 -16.54 -10.41
N ILE A 255 -5.26 -16.40 -9.39
CA ILE A 255 -5.87 -17.53 -8.66
C ILE A 255 -6.79 -18.34 -9.59
N ARG A 256 -7.65 -17.67 -10.38
CA ARG A 256 -8.51 -18.35 -11.34
C ARG A 256 -7.72 -19.05 -12.43
N TYR A 257 -6.67 -18.41 -12.96
CA TYR A 257 -5.80 -19.01 -13.96
C TYR A 257 -5.14 -20.28 -13.42
N MET A 258 -4.44 -20.18 -12.27
CA MET A 258 -3.80 -21.34 -11.65
C MET A 258 -4.81 -22.43 -11.27
N GLY A 259 -5.98 -22.06 -10.74
CA GLY A 259 -7.06 -23.01 -10.42
C GLY A 259 -7.58 -23.77 -11.63
N GLN A 260 -7.63 -23.12 -12.80
CA GLN A 260 -8.00 -23.75 -14.07
C GLN A 260 -6.92 -24.70 -14.59
N GLN A 261 -5.63 -24.42 -14.29
CA GLN A 261 -4.53 -25.31 -14.65
C GLN A 261 -4.49 -26.60 -13.81
N GLY A 262 -5.04 -26.58 -12.61
CA GLY A 262 -5.01 -27.71 -11.68
C GLY A 262 -4.16 -27.45 -10.43
N GLN A 263 -3.48 -28.49 -9.91
CA GLN A 263 -2.62 -28.40 -8.74
C GLN A 263 -1.13 -28.57 -9.10
N SER A 264 -0.24 -27.97 -8.31
CA SER A 264 1.22 -28.01 -8.54
C SER A 264 2.02 -28.73 -7.44
N SER A 265 1.35 -29.34 -6.46
CA SER A 265 2.02 -29.93 -5.28
C SER A 265 2.40 -31.40 -5.46
N ASP A 266 1.58 -32.18 -6.17
CA ASP A 266 1.79 -33.63 -6.34
C ASP A 266 1.87 -33.99 -7.83
N PRO A 267 3.09 -34.21 -8.36
CA PRO A 267 3.28 -34.59 -9.77
C PRO A 267 2.64 -35.93 -10.17
N MET A 268 2.32 -36.77 -9.19
CA MET A 268 1.67 -38.06 -9.43
C MET A 268 0.17 -38.03 -9.13
N GLY A 269 -0.30 -36.92 -8.53
CA GLY A 269 -1.70 -36.74 -8.17
C GLY A 269 -2.57 -36.30 -9.34
N PRO A 270 -3.89 -36.31 -9.14
CA PRO A 270 -4.83 -35.89 -10.18
C PRO A 270 -4.66 -34.38 -10.49
N SER A 271 -4.94 -34.02 -11.74
CA SER A 271 -4.94 -32.62 -12.22
C SER A 271 -3.63 -31.88 -12.00
N TYR A 272 -2.51 -32.61 -12.02
CA TYR A 272 -1.20 -31.97 -11.88
C TYR A 272 -0.87 -31.07 -13.07
N SER A 273 -0.43 -29.87 -12.73
CA SER A 273 0.15 -28.91 -13.68
C SER A 273 1.24 -28.07 -12.98
N PRO A 274 2.41 -27.88 -13.59
CA PRO A 274 3.43 -27.00 -13.00
C PRO A 274 2.96 -25.54 -12.88
N LEU A 275 1.88 -25.14 -13.54
CA LEU A 275 1.27 -23.81 -13.45
C LEU A 275 0.03 -23.77 -12.54
N GLY A 276 -0.27 -24.87 -11.85
CA GLY A 276 -1.42 -24.99 -10.96
C GLY A 276 -1.25 -24.32 -9.60
N LEU A 277 -2.34 -24.31 -8.83
CA LEU A 277 -2.32 -23.86 -7.43
C LEU A 277 -1.57 -24.88 -6.54
N PRO A 278 -0.87 -24.44 -5.50
CA PRO A 278 -0.37 -25.33 -4.47
C PRO A 278 -1.55 -25.87 -3.64
N LEU A 279 -1.53 -27.17 -3.34
CA LEU A 279 -2.51 -27.79 -2.44
C LEU A 279 -2.19 -27.44 -0.99
N ILE A 280 -3.22 -27.07 -0.22
CA ILE A 280 -3.14 -26.79 1.19
C ILE A 280 -4.30 -27.51 1.89
N PRO A 281 -4.03 -28.58 2.66
CA PRO A 281 -5.09 -29.36 3.30
C PRO A 281 -6.06 -28.50 4.11
N GLY A 282 -7.36 -28.71 3.91
CA GLY A 282 -8.41 -27.92 4.58
C GLY A 282 -8.68 -26.54 3.97
N SER A 283 -7.95 -26.15 2.92
CA SER A 283 -8.08 -24.79 2.33
C SER A 283 -8.04 -24.78 0.80
N ILE A 284 -7.11 -25.53 0.17
CA ILE A 284 -6.99 -25.65 -1.29
C ILE A 284 -6.81 -27.14 -1.61
N GLU A 285 -7.81 -27.75 -2.24
CA GLU A 285 -7.86 -29.20 -2.43
C GLU A 285 -8.38 -29.55 -3.83
N VAL A 286 -8.04 -30.77 -4.28
CA VAL A 286 -8.69 -31.34 -5.46
C VAL A 286 -10.08 -31.86 -5.07
N ILE A 287 -11.08 -31.54 -5.86
CA ILE A 287 -12.42 -32.12 -5.75
C ILE A 287 -12.35 -33.58 -6.23
N THR A 288 -12.76 -34.53 -5.39
CA THR A 288 -12.74 -35.95 -5.70
C THR A 288 -14.10 -36.59 -5.47
N GLU A 289 -14.35 -37.78 -6.06
CA GLU A 289 -15.58 -38.56 -5.80
C GLU A 289 -15.80 -38.82 -4.30
N GLU A 290 -14.70 -39.03 -3.54
CA GLU A 290 -14.78 -39.23 -2.10
C GLU A 290 -15.23 -37.96 -1.38
N THR A 291 -14.71 -36.79 -1.75
CA THR A 291 -15.01 -35.52 -1.09
C THR A 291 -16.35 -34.93 -1.51
N THR A 292 -16.94 -35.38 -2.65
CA THR A 292 -18.28 -35.00 -3.14
C THR A 292 -19.38 -35.97 -2.73
N ALA A 293 -19.04 -37.10 -2.08
CA ALA A 293 -20.03 -38.04 -1.57
C ALA A 293 -20.99 -37.37 -0.57
N PRO A 294 -22.24 -37.89 -0.41
CA PRO A 294 -23.21 -37.30 0.51
C PRO A 294 -22.67 -37.11 1.93
N GLY A 295 -22.85 -35.90 2.47
CA GLY A 295 -22.34 -35.49 3.80
C GLY A 295 -20.87 -35.08 3.83
N GLN A 296 -20.15 -35.13 2.70
CA GLN A 296 -18.75 -34.71 2.62
C GLN A 296 -18.61 -33.22 2.27
N ARG A 297 -17.41 -32.67 2.54
CA ARG A 297 -17.14 -31.22 2.47
C ARG A 297 -17.35 -30.57 1.09
N HIS A 298 -17.23 -31.34 0.00
CA HIS A 298 -17.43 -30.87 -1.37
C HIS A 298 -18.73 -31.40 -2.00
N GLU A 299 -19.70 -31.93 -1.23
CA GLU A 299 -20.95 -32.50 -1.76
C GLU A 299 -21.64 -31.57 -2.77
N HIS A 300 -21.71 -30.27 -2.47
CA HIS A 300 -22.31 -29.26 -3.35
C HIS A 300 -21.50 -28.95 -4.61
N LEU A 301 -20.28 -29.48 -4.72
CA LEU A 301 -19.40 -29.39 -5.89
C LEU A 301 -19.38 -30.69 -6.71
N ALA A 302 -20.32 -31.61 -6.48
CA ALA A 302 -20.45 -32.83 -7.27
C ALA A 302 -20.64 -32.50 -8.76
N GLY A 303 -19.91 -33.22 -9.62
CA GLY A 303 -19.85 -32.98 -11.07
C GLY A 303 -18.68 -32.09 -11.50
N PHE A 304 -17.83 -31.64 -10.56
CA PHE A 304 -16.61 -30.90 -10.82
C PHE A 304 -15.36 -31.64 -10.31
N GLU A 305 -15.43 -32.97 -10.22
CA GLU A 305 -14.31 -33.81 -9.81
C GLU A 305 -13.11 -33.58 -10.72
N GLY A 306 -11.93 -33.45 -10.11
CA GLY A 306 -10.69 -33.07 -10.80
C GLY A 306 -10.40 -31.57 -10.82
N GLU A 307 -11.36 -30.69 -10.54
CA GLU A 307 -11.11 -29.27 -10.38
C GLU A 307 -10.56 -28.95 -8.97
N ILE A 308 -10.05 -27.73 -8.80
CA ILE A 308 -9.54 -27.25 -7.51
C ILE A 308 -10.65 -26.52 -6.76
N ALA A 309 -10.86 -26.93 -5.50
CA ALA A 309 -11.70 -26.21 -4.55
C ALA A 309 -10.85 -25.32 -3.64
N ILE A 310 -11.38 -24.15 -3.29
CA ILE A 310 -10.81 -23.24 -2.29
C ILE A 310 -11.86 -22.97 -1.21
N LYS A 311 -11.46 -23.05 0.06
CA LYS A 311 -12.28 -22.63 1.19
C LYS A 311 -12.07 -21.13 1.42
N THR A 312 -13.08 -20.33 1.13
CA THR A 312 -12.94 -18.87 1.03
C THR A 312 -14.28 -18.16 1.25
N TRP A 313 -14.25 -16.84 1.39
CA TRP A 313 -15.44 -16.01 1.37
C TRP A 313 -16.26 -16.28 0.10
N GLN A 314 -17.58 -16.43 0.26
CA GLN A 314 -18.47 -16.89 -0.82
C GLN A 314 -19.02 -15.75 -1.71
N GLY A 315 -18.55 -14.52 -1.49
CA GLY A 315 -18.98 -13.33 -2.22
C GLY A 315 -19.96 -12.46 -1.45
N GLN A 316 -20.25 -11.29 -2.00
CA GLN A 316 -21.18 -10.33 -1.42
C GLN A 316 -22.58 -10.93 -1.32
N PRO A 317 -23.24 -10.92 -0.13
CA PRO A 317 -24.59 -11.45 0.00
C PRO A 317 -25.62 -10.59 -0.71
N ALA A 318 -26.79 -11.17 -1.00
CA ALA A 318 -27.87 -10.46 -1.68
C ALA A 318 -28.37 -9.22 -0.92
N ASN A 319 -28.32 -9.24 0.41
CA ASN A 319 -28.62 -8.09 1.24
C ASN A 319 -27.46 -7.82 2.23
N PRO A 320 -26.49 -6.98 1.84
CA PRO A 320 -25.32 -6.69 2.68
C PRO A 320 -25.65 -5.93 3.98
N LEU A 321 -26.84 -5.35 4.11
CA LEU A 321 -27.26 -4.66 5.34
C LEU A 321 -27.69 -5.63 6.46
N THR A 322 -27.97 -6.89 6.15
CA THR A 322 -28.49 -7.85 7.12
C THR A 322 -27.88 -9.24 7.04
N GLN A 323 -27.06 -9.52 6.02
CA GLN A 323 -26.50 -10.83 5.74
C GLN A 323 -24.98 -10.77 5.67
N VAL A 324 -24.34 -11.90 5.96
CA VAL A 324 -22.89 -12.14 5.76
C VAL A 324 -22.71 -13.11 4.60
N GLY A 325 -21.61 -12.95 3.83
CA GLY A 325 -21.26 -13.86 2.76
C GLY A 325 -20.85 -15.24 3.29
N GLY A 326 -20.21 -15.26 4.45
CA GLY A 326 -19.71 -16.49 5.05
C GLY A 326 -18.52 -17.08 4.30
N VAL A 327 -17.97 -18.17 4.85
CA VAL A 327 -16.84 -18.92 4.26
C VAL A 327 -17.31 -20.34 3.94
N GLY A 328 -17.00 -20.78 2.73
CA GLY A 328 -17.33 -22.13 2.24
C GLY A 328 -16.40 -22.58 1.14
N TRP A 329 -16.58 -23.81 0.68
CA TRP A 329 -15.85 -24.35 -0.43
C TRP A 329 -16.46 -23.88 -1.75
N ILE A 330 -15.64 -23.32 -2.63
CA ILE A 330 -16.01 -22.94 -3.99
C ILE A 330 -14.99 -23.49 -4.98
N ARG A 331 -15.33 -23.53 -6.26
CA ARG A 331 -14.37 -23.83 -7.32
C ARG A 331 -13.35 -22.70 -7.43
N ALA A 332 -12.06 -23.00 -7.53
CA ALA A 332 -11.01 -21.98 -7.67
C ALA A 332 -11.23 -21.05 -8.88
N VAL A 333 -11.80 -21.57 -9.94
CA VAL A 333 -12.13 -20.82 -11.16
C VAL A 333 -13.23 -19.77 -10.96
N THR A 334 -13.92 -19.78 -9.80
CA THR A 334 -14.95 -18.79 -9.44
C THR A 334 -14.49 -17.89 -8.28
N TRP A 335 -13.24 -17.99 -7.84
CA TRP A 335 -12.73 -17.23 -6.70
C TRP A 335 -12.90 -15.72 -6.89
N MET A 336 -13.28 -15.02 -5.83
CA MET A 336 -13.45 -13.58 -5.78
C MET A 336 -12.78 -12.99 -4.54
N PRO A 337 -12.20 -11.78 -4.65
CA PRO A 337 -11.69 -11.05 -3.50
C PRO A 337 -12.83 -10.53 -2.61
N TYR A 338 -12.51 -10.20 -1.36
CA TYR A 338 -13.44 -9.52 -0.44
C TYR A 338 -13.63 -8.06 -0.88
N GLN A 339 -14.52 -7.88 -1.85
CA GLN A 339 -14.84 -6.60 -2.49
C GLN A 339 -16.31 -6.57 -2.91
N LYS A 340 -16.83 -5.38 -3.23
CA LYS A 340 -18.17 -5.23 -3.85
C LYS A 340 -18.20 -5.86 -5.23
N SER A 341 -19.35 -6.41 -5.60
CA SER A 341 -19.56 -7.05 -6.91
C SER A 341 -19.45 -6.09 -8.11
N ASN A 342 -19.59 -4.78 -7.88
CA ASN A 342 -19.42 -3.73 -8.87
C ASN A 342 -18.06 -3.01 -8.81
N PHE A 343 -17.18 -3.43 -7.90
CA PHE A 343 -15.80 -2.97 -7.78
C PHE A 343 -14.93 -4.11 -7.24
N VAL A 344 -14.67 -5.11 -8.07
CA VAL A 344 -14.02 -6.36 -7.66
C VAL A 344 -12.51 -6.19 -7.45
N THR A 345 -11.86 -5.32 -8.22
CA THR A 345 -10.45 -4.97 -8.04
C THR A 345 -10.16 -3.61 -8.68
N PRO A 346 -9.20 -2.83 -8.16
CA PRO A 346 -8.81 -1.57 -8.78
C PRO A 346 -8.37 -1.74 -10.24
N PRO A 347 -8.71 -0.79 -11.14
CA PRO A 347 -8.44 -0.88 -12.57
C PRO A 347 -6.99 -0.51 -12.93
N PHE A 348 -6.02 -1.21 -12.37
CA PHE A 348 -4.58 -1.08 -12.62
C PHE A 348 -3.80 -2.25 -12.04
N ALA A 349 -2.56 -2.44 -12.49
CA ALA A 349 -1.68 -3.54 -12.08
C ALA A 349 -1.47 -3.65 -10.56
N GLY A 350 -1.08 -4.84 -10.07
CA GLY A 350 -0.88 -5.14 -8.66
C GLY A 350 0.33 -4.44 -8.06
N PHE A 351 1.51 -4.74 -8.57
CA PHE A 351 2.80 -4.34 -7.99
C PHE A 351 3.17 -2.87 -8.30
N THR A 352 3.48 -2.04 -7.30
CA THR A 352 3.40 -2.26 -5.86
C THR A 352 2.05 -1.83 -5.30
N SER A 353 1.74 -2.19 -4.03
CA SER A 353 0.53 -1.70 -3.35
C SER A 353 0.62 -0.17 -3.16
N GLY A 354 -0.35 0.55 -3.74
CA GLY A 354 -0.47 1.99 -3.52
C GLY A 354 -0.69 2.34 -2.05
N HIS A 355 -1.60 1.62 -1.39
CA HIS A 355 -1.90 1.82 0.04
C HIS A 355 -0.66 1.68 0.92
N SER A 356 0.15 0.65 0.70
CA SER A 356 1.39 0.42 1.46
C SER A 356 2.41 1.53 1.23
N THR A 357 2.53 2.01 -0.01
CA THR A 357 3.46 3.09 -0.38
C THR A 357 3.02 4.43 0.20
N PHE A 358 1.73 4.81 0.03
CA PHE A 358 1.17 6.03 0.62
C PHE A 358 1.29 6.04 2.13
N SER A 359 0.81 4.95 2.76
CA SER A 359 0.72 4.89 4.22
C SER A 359 2.09 4.92 4.87
N ARG A 360 3.07 4.18 4.33
CA ARG A 360 4.40 4.20 4.90
C ARG A 360 5.11 5.54 4.67
N SER A 361 4.96 6.18 3.52
CA SER A 361 5.54 7.51 3.28
C SER A 361 4.94 8.57 4.23
N ALA A 362 3.63 8.52 4.43
CA ALA A 362 2.96 9.42 5.38
C ALA A 362 3.35 9.15 6.83
N ALA A 363 3.52 7.87 7.23
CA ALA A 363 3.97 7.51 8.58
C ALA A 363 5.40 8.01 8.87
N GLU A 364 6.34 7.93 7.90
CA GLU A 364 7.67 8.54 8.04
C GLU A 364 7.57 10.06 8.27
N VAL A 365 6.72 10.73 7.49
CA VAL A 365 6.46 12.16 7.66
C VAL A 365 5.89 12.45 9.04
N MET A 366 4.84 11.73 9.46
CA MET A 366 4.21 11.96 10.76
C MET A 366 5.20 11.75 11.90
N ALA A 367 5.99 10.69 11.87
CA ALA A 367 7.01 10.41 12.88
C ALA A 367 8.06 11.53 12.95
N SER A 368 8.51 12.01 11.79
CA SER A 368 9.52 13.08 11.72
C SER A 368 8.96 14.44 12.18
N ILE A 369 7.78 14.84 11.66
CA ILE A 369 7.26 16.18 11.93
C ILE A 369 6.76 16.34 13.37
N THR A 370 6.23 15.27 13.98
CA THR A 370 5.81 15.27 15.39
C THR A 370 6.98 15.01 16.36
N GLY A 371 8.12 14.51 15.87
CA GLY A 371 9.28 14.15 16.66
C GLY A 371 9.13 12.84 17.44
N SER A 372 8.12 12.04 17.11
CA SER A 372 7.88 10.73 17.75
C SER A 372 7.15 9.81 16.77
N PRO A 373 7.54 8.53 16.66
CA PRO A 373 6.78 7.56 15.89
C PRO A 373 5.42 7.22 16.54
N PHE A 374 5.27 7.48 17.83
CA PHE A 374 4.07 7.14 18.60
C PHE A 374 2.98 8.21 18.44
N PHE A 375 1.74 7.77 18.37
CA PHE A 375 0.59 8.65 18.48
C PHE A 375 0.63 9.45 19.81
N PRO A 376 0.03 10.65 19.88
CA PRO A 376 -0.10 11.39 21.14
C PRO A 376 -0.73 10.51 22.24
N GLY A 377 -0.08 10.46 23.41
CA GLY A 377 -0.47 9.54 24.49
C GLY A 377 -0.06 8.08 24.26
N GLY A 378 0.61 7.76 23.16
CA GLY A 378 1.11 6.43 22.80
C GLY A 378 0.04 5.46 22.28
N LEU A 379 -1.14 5.96 21.90
CA LEU A 379 -2.23 5.13 21.37
C LEU A 379 -3.14 5.93 20.43
N GLY A 380 -3.17 5.53 19.16
CA GLY A 380 -4.22 5.91 18.22
C GLY A 380 -5.37 4.90 18.30
N THR A 381 -6.61 5.37 18.22
CA THR A 381 -7.80 4.50 18.30
C THR A 381 -8.87 4.96 17.31
N TYR A 382 -9.52 3.99 16.67
CA TYR A 382 -10.68 4.21 15.81
C TYR A 382 -11.81 3.25 16.19
N HIS A 383 -13.01 3.79 16.45
CA HIS A 383 -14.14 3.07 17.03
C HIS A 383 -15.16 2.62 15.99
N PHE A 384 -15.62 1.37 16.07
CA PHE A 384 -16.61 0.78 15.17
C PHE A 384 -17.76 0.17 15.96
N ASN A 385 -18.99 0.65 15.72
CA ASN A 385 -20.18 0.11 16.34
C ASN A 385 -20.63 -1.18 15.64
N GLN A 386 -21.13 -2.14 16.44
CA GLN A 386 -21.72 -3.38 15.94
C GLN A 386 -22.78 -3.10 14.85
N GLY A 387 -22.66 -3.79 13.71
CA GLY A 387 -23.63 -3.77 12.62
C GLY A 387 -23.79 -2.44 11.87
N ALA A 388 -22.90 -1.47 12.11
CA ALA A 388 -23.08 -0.10 11.61
C ALA A 388 -21.94 0.40 10.69
N TYR A 389 -21.00 -0.48 10.30
CA TYR A 389 -19.83 -0.01 9.56
C TYR A 389 -19.64 -0.68 8.19
N LEU A 390 -19.64 -2.03 8.15
CA LEU A 390 -19.34 -2.74 6.90
C LEU A 390 -20.39 -2.48 5.82
N THR A 391 -19.93 -2.35 4.58
CA THR A 391 -20.78 -2.10 3.41
C THR A 391 -20.78 -3.25 2.40
N PHE A 392 -19.79 -4.15 2.47
CA PHE A 392 -19.73 -5.33 1.60
C PHE A 392 -20.66 -6.44 2.10
N GLU A 393 -20.84 -6.51 3.42
CA GLU A 393 -21.75 -7.42 4.11
C GLU A 393 -22.07 -6.88 5.51
N TYR A 394 -23.00 -7.52 6.24
CA TYR A 394 -23.38 -7.08 7.58
C TYR A 394 -22.22 -7.23 8.58
N GLY A 395 -21.93 -6.15 9.32
CA GLY A 395 -20.92 -6.18 10.39
C GLY A 395 -20.39 -4.83 10.84
N PRO A 396 -19.40 -4.82 11.74
CA PRO A 396 -18.85 -5.97 12.47
C PRO A 396 -19.89 -6.64 13.39
N SER A 397 -19.70 -7.91 13.77
CA SER A 397 -20.66 -8.65 14.60
C SER A 397 -20.61 -8.26 16.09
N GLN A 398 -19.63 -7.46 16.48
CA GLN A 398 -19.46 -6.84 17.80
C GLN A 398 -18.86 -5.44 17.65
N THR A 399 -19.09 -4.58 18.64
CA THR A 399 -18.38 -3.29 18.75
C THR A 399 -16.89 -3.54 18.97
N MET A 400 -16.01 -2.81 18.29
CA MET A 400 -14.57 -2.98 18.37
C MET A 400 -13.81 -1.68 18.07
N ASP A 401 -12.55 -1.64 18.47
CA ASP A 401 -11.62 -0.56 18.18
C ASP A 401 -10.42 -1.10 17.38
N LEU A 402 -10.01 -0.40 16.33
CA LEU A 402 -8.65 -0.52 15.81
C LEU A 402 -7.73 0.33 16.67
N GLN A 403 -6.52 -0.17 16.94
CA GLN A 403 -5.58 0.47 17.88
C GLN A 403 -4.14 0.36 17.36
N TRP A 404 -3.42 1.47 17.38
CA TRP A 404 -2.03 1.55 16.95
C TRP A 404 -1.19 2.30 17.99
N ALA A 405 0.00 1.78 18.31
CA ALA A 405 0.97 2.53 19.11
C ALA A 405 1.62 3.62 18.27
N THR A 406 2.04 3.28 17.06
CA THR A 406 2.82 4.13 16.17
C THR A 406 2.10 4.40 14.84
N TYR A 407 2.51 5.45 14.13
CA TYR A 407 2.09 5.69 12.75
C TYR A 407 2.51 4.55 11.82
N TYR A 408 3.62 3.88 12.13
CA TYR A 408 4.09 2.73 11.35
C TYR A 408 3.14 1.52 11.50
N ASP A 409 2.58 1.29 12.68
CA ASP A 409 1.60 0.22 12.90
C ASP A 409 0.33 0.46 12.06
N ALA A 410 -0.17 1.70 12.04
CA ALA A 410 -1.31 2.08 11.19
C ALA A 410 -0.99 1.91 9.70
N ALA A 411 0.24 2.27 9.27
CA ALA A 411 0.68 2.09 7.89
C ALA A 411 0.80 0.62 7.49
N ASP A 412 1.32 -0.21 8.38
CA ASP A 412 1.44 -1.65 8.16
C ASP A 412 0.06 -2.32 8.11
N GLU A 413 -0.87 -1.89 8.94
CA GLU A 413 -2.26 -2.35 8.89
C GLU A 413 -2.95 -1.95 7.59
N ALA A 414 -2.72 -0.73 7.09
CA ALA A 414 -3.21 -0.30 5.78
C ALA A 414 -2.66 -1.20 4.65
N GLY A 415 -1.43 -1.65 4.75
CA GLY A 415 -0.82 -2.61 3.81
C GLY A 415 -1.48 -3.99 3.86
N ILE A 416 -1.52 -4.63 5.03
CA ILE A 416 -2.10 -5.98 5.18
C ILE A 416 -3.60 -6.01 4.88
N SER A 417 -4.31 -4.90 5.09
CA SER A 417 -5.74 -4.76 4.76
C SER A 417 -6.04 -5.14 3.30
N ARG A 418 -5.09 -4.91 2.39
CA ARG A 418 -5.24 -5.22 0.96
C ARG A 418 -5.12 -6.71 0.67
N LEU A 419 -4.40 -7.46 1.52
CA LEU A 419 -4.30 -8.91 1.45
C LEU A 419 -5.62 -9.55 1.92
N TYR A 420 -6.19 -9.07 3.03
CA TYR A 420 -7.54 -9.47 3.48
C TYR A 420 -8.61 -9.08 2.46
N GLY A 421 -8.49 -7.90 1.85
CA GLY A 421 -9.33 -7.44 0.75
C GLY A 421 -9.16 -8.24 -0.55
N GLY A 422 -8.14 -9.11 -0.64
CA GLY A 422 -7.94 -10.04 -1.75
C GLY A 422 -7.42 -9.41 -3.05
N ILE A 423 -6.84 -8.22 -3.01
CA ILE A 423 -6.47 -7.45 -4.22
C ILE A 423 -4.96 -7.21 -4.39
N HIS A 424 -4.15 -7.62 -3.41
CA HIS A 424 -2.69 -7.59 -3.44
C HIS A 424 -2.10 -8.85 -2.83
N ILE A 425 -0.85 -9.16 -3.19
CA ILE A 425 -0.02 -10.23 -2.60
C ILE A 425 1.02 -9.62 -1.64
N ALA A 426 1.70 -10.46 -0.85
CA ALA A 426 2.67 -10.01 0.16
C ALA A 426 3.80 -9.17 -0.44
N SER A 427 4.34 -9.54 -1.59
CA SER A 427 5.38 -8.77 -2.28
C SER A 427 4.91 -7.37 -2.68
N ASP A 428 3.65 -7.21 -3.10
CA ASP A 428 3.09 -5.88 -3.42
C ASP A 428 3.10 -4.97 -2.20
N ASP A 429 2.73 -5.52 -1.04
CA ASP A 429 2.65 -4.81 0.24
C ASP A 429 4.05 -4.48 0.75
N PHE A 430 4.92 -5.47 0.92
CA PHE A 430 6.22 -5.28 1.55
C PHE A 430 7.13 -4.34 0.75
N GLN A 431 7.17 -4.48 -0.58
CA GLN A 431 7.94 -3.57 -1.42
C GLN A 431 7.33 -2.16 -1.41
N GLY A 432 6.00 -2.05 -1.34
CA GLY A 432 5.32 -0.78 -1.16
C GLY A 432 5.73 -0.06 0.13
N ARG A 433 5.82 -0.78 1.25
CA ARG A 433 6.30 -0.22 2.54
C ARG A 433 7.76 0.25 2.46
N ILE A 434 8.65 -0.57 1.88
CA ILE A 434 10.07 -0.22 1.72
C ILE A 434 10.24 1.05 0.87
N MET A 435 9.55 1.10 -0.27
CA MET A 435 9.54 2.29 -1.13
C MET A 435 8.96 3.51 -0.41
N GLY A 436 7.83 3.34 0.28
CA GLY A 436 7.17 4.40 1.03
C GLY A 436 8.10 5.01 2.08
N SER A 437 8.89 4.19 2.79
CA SER A 437 9.88 4.68 3.73
C SER A 437 10.92 5.59 3.06
N THR A 438 11.50 5.15 1.95
CA THR A 438 12.47 5.97 1.19
C THR A 438 11.84 7.27 0.67
N ILE A 439 10.61 7.20 0.13
CA ILE A 439 9.89 8.35 -0.41
C ILE A 439 9.59 9.37 0.70
N GLY A 440 9.07 8.90 1.84
CA GLY A 440 8.77 9.77 2.98
C GLY A 440 9.99 10.52 3.49
N LYS A 441 11.12 9.85 3.64
CA LYS A 441 12.40 10.44 4.06
C LYS A 441 12.87 11.53 3.08
N LYS A 442 12.86 11.26 1.78
CA LYS A 442 13.22 12.25 0.76
C LYS A 442 12.29 13.48 0.77
N ALA A 443 11.00 13.27 0.95
CA ALA A 443 10.03 14.36 1.07
C ALA A 443 10.29 15.22 2.31
N ILE A 444 10.62 14.61 3.46
CA ILE A 444 11.01 15.31 4.69
C ILE A 444 12.24 16.17 4.45
N GLY A 445 13.30 15.60 3.89
CA GLY A 445 14.55 16.32 3.62
C GLY A 445 14.31 17.55 2.75
N LYS A 446 13.56 17.42 1.65
CA LYS A 446 13.19 18.56 0.81
C LYS A 446 12.35 19.60 1.55
N ALA A 447 11.34 19.17 2.30
CA ALA A 447 10.47 20.09 3.04
C ALA A 447 11.26 20.90 4.08
N LEU A 448 12.19 20.27 4.79
CA LEU A 448 13.04 20.96 5.77
C LEU A 448 13.93 22.02 5.11
N LYS A 449 14.49 21.76 3.93
CA LYS A 449 15.21 22.78 3.15
C LYS A 449 14.30 23.96 2.80
N ILE A 450 13.07 23.68 2.37
CA ILE A 450 12.06 24.72 2.10
C ILE A 450 11.75 25.55 3.37
N TYR A 451 11.55 24.90 4.52
CA TYR A 451 11.24 25.59 5.77
C TYR A 451 12.37 26.50 6.26
N ASN A 452 13.59 26.13 5.96
CA ASN A 452 14.80 26.86 6.31
C ASN A 452 15.21 27.93 5.26
N GLY A 453 14.43 28.09 4.18
CA GLY A 453 14.74 29.04 3.11
C GLY A 453 15.89 28.60 2.18
N GLN A 454 16.28 27.33 2.23
CA GLN A 454 17.39 26.76 1.45
C GLN A 454 16.90 26.24 0.08
N ILE A 455 16.18 27.07 -0.67
CA ILE A 455 15.46 26.63 -1.88
C ILE A 455 16.22 26.94 -3.18
N SER A 456 17.22 27.83 -3.15
CA SER A 456 17.65 28.48 -4.38
C SER A 456 18.74 27.74 -5.16
N CYS A 457 19.64 27.02 -4.51
CA CYS A 457 20.71 26.29 -5.19
C CYS A 457 21.33 25.22 -4.30
N PRO A 458 21.23 23.93 -4.63
CA PRO A 458 21.85 22.89 -3.83
C PRO A 458 23.37 23.05 -3.67
N ALA A 459 24.02 23.67 -4.64
CA ALA A 459 25.46 23.91 -4.66
C ALA A 459 25.90 25.17 -3.88
N ASP A 460 24.96 26.09 -3.58
CA ASP A 460 25.18 27.25 -2.70
C ASP A 460 24.91 26.83 -1.25
N PHE A 461 25.87 26.13 -0.68
CA PHE A 461 25.71 25.49 0.63
C PHE A 461 25.65 26.50 1.78
N ASN A 462 26.38 27.61 1.64
CA ASN A 462 26.38 28.67 2.64
C ASN A 462 25.28 29.72 2.48
N GLY A 463 24.46 29.62 1.42
CA GLY A 463 23.34 30.52 1.15
C GLY A 463 23.75 31.93 0.74
N SER A 464 24.95 32.11 0.19
CA SER A 464 25.49 33.43 -0.21
C SER A 464 24.85 33.98 -1.50
N GLY A 465 24.15 33.13 -2.25
CA GLY A 465 23.61 33.44 -3.57
C GLY A 465 24.59 33.23 -4.73
N THR A 466 25.80 32.72 -4.42
CA THR A 466 26.84 32.41 -5.41
C THR A 466 27.50 31.08 -5.08
N VAL A 467 27.77 30.25 -6.08
CA VAL A 467 28.46 28.97 -5.88
C VAL A 467 29.98 29.21 -5.96
N GLY A 468 30.65 29.00 -4.84
CA GLY A 468 32.09 29.24 -4.66
C GLY A 468 32.79 28.08 -3.97
N VAL A 469 34.08 28.28 -3.73
CA VAL A 469 34.94 27.32 -3.02
C VAL A 469 34.55 27.21 -1.52
N ASP A 470 33.99 28.26 -0.99
CA ASP A 470 33.48 28.36 0.39
C ASP A 470 32.27 27.44 0.62
N ASP A 471 31.44 27.17 -0.43
CA ASP A 471 30.34 26.20 -0.36
C ASP A 471 30.90 24.78 -0.27
N LEU A 472 31.92 24.49 -1.09
CA LEU A 472 32.59 23.19 -1.03
C LEU A 472 33.18 22.92 0.34
N PHE A 473 33.92 23.86 0.91
CA PHE A 473 34.51 23.68 2.24
C PHE A 473 33.44 23.64 3.33
N GLY A 474 32.42 24.50 3.24
CA GLY A 474 31.31 24.49 4.18
C GLY A 474 30.56 23.15 4.19
N PHE A 475 30.32 22.58 2.99
CA PHE A 475 29.70 21.25 2.87
C PHE A 475 30.63 20.15 3.45
N LEU A 476 31.89 20.15 3.09
CA LEU A 476 32.85 19.16 3.59
C LEU A 476 32.97 19.20 5.12
N ASP A 477 33.05 20.39 5.70
CA ASP A 477 33.10 20.55 7.16
C ASP A 477 31.86 19.99 7.84
N ALA A 478 30.66 20.25 7.28
CA ALA A 478 29.40 19.70 7.76
C ALA A 478 29.33 18.18 7.57
N TRP A 479 29.77 17.67 6.41
CA TRP A 479 29.78 16.26 6.10
C TRP A 479 30.70 15.45 7.02
N PHE A 480 31.92 15.93 7.26
CA PHE A 480 32.83 15.29 8.20
C PHE A 480 32.34 15.35 9.64
N ALA A 481 31.71 16.46 10.04
CA ALA A 481 31.17 16.61 11.38
C ALA A 481 29.99 15.64 11.63
N GLN A 482 29.15 15.41 10.63
CA GLN A 482 27.94 14.60 10.74
C GLN A 482 28.19 13.12 10.44
N PHE A 483 29.08 12.78 9.54
CA PHE A 483 29.53 11.41 9.28
C PHE A 483 30.12 10.72 10.53
N LEU A 484 30.62 11.49 11.49
CA LEU A 484 31.20 11.01 12.74
C LEU A 484 30.28 11.17 13.95
N ALA A 485 29.09 11.75 13.78
CA ALA A 485 28.15 12.09 14.85
C ALA A 485 26.91 11.18 14.88
N ALA A 486 26.29 11.06 16.05
CA ALA A 486 25.01 10.36 16.19
C ALA A 486 23.84 11.12 15.49
N PRO A 487 22.74 10.44 15.07
CA PRO A 487 21.74 10.99 14.18
C PRO A 487 21.05 12.24 14.74
N GLY A 488 21.18 13.34 14.02
CA GLY A 488 20.43 14.58 14.12
C GLY A 488 20.07 15.01 12.69
N MET A 489 19.25 16.05 12.52
CA MET A 489 18.92 16.54 11.17
C MET A 489 20.17 17.11 10.49
N PRO A 490 20.74 16.41 9.50
CA PRO A 490 22.02 16.81 8.95
C PRO A 490 21.87 17.88 7.87
N SER A 491 22.70 18.93 7.94
CA SER A 491 22.79 19.92 6.87
C SER A 491 23.56 19.39 5.65
N ALA A 492 24.33 18.33 5.80
CA ALA A 492 25.09 17.67 4.74
C ALA A 492 24.43 16.41 4.15
N ASP A 493 23.21 16.10 4.52
CA ASP A 493 22.34 15.15 3.83
C ASP A 493 21.88 15.77 2.50
N PHE A 494 22.65 15.51 1.45
CA PHE A 494 22.46 16.16 0.16
C PHE A 494 21.36 15.49 -0.66
N ASP A 495 21.27 14.17 -0.61
CA ASP A 495 20.25 13.41 -1.35
C ASP A 495 18.92 13.24 -0.57
N ASN A 496 18.87 13.73 0.68
CA ASN A 496 17.70 13.80 1.56
C ASN A 496 17.16 12.42 1.98
N ASP A 497 18.04 11.47 2.20
CA ASP A 497 17.63 10.15 2.68
C ASP A 497 17.70 10.00 4.21
N LEU A 498 18.05 11.09 4.93
CA LEU A 498 18.21 11.22 6.37
C LEU A 498 19.44 10.49 6.95
N ASP A 499 20.32 9.98 6.10
CA ASP A 499 21.66 9.54 6.47
C ASP A 499 22.71 10.50 5.86
N VAL A 500 23.88 10.60 6.46
CA VAL A 500 25.00 11.34 5.86
C VAL A 500 26.08 10.34 5.51
N ASP A 501 26.22 10.07 4.24
CA ASP A 501 27.16 9.08 3.74
C ASP A 501 27.90 9.55 2.47
N VAL A 502 28.53 8.63 1.76
CA VAL A 502 29.35 8.94 0.57
C VAL A 502 28.49 9.38 -0.61
N SER A 503 27.19 9.01 -0.66
CA SER A 503 26.29 9.44 -1.74
C SER A 503 25.99 10.94 -1.67
N ASP A 504 25.90 11.51 -0.46
CA ASP A 504 25.75 12.96 -0.26
C ASP A 504 26.96 13.74 -0.77
N LEU A 505 28.14 13.23 -0.47
CA LEU A 505 29.39 13.86 -0.92
C LEU A 505 29.46 13.91 -2.45
N PHE A 506 29.17 12.81 -3.13
CA PHE A 506 29.22 12.78 -4.58
C PHE A 506 28.07 13.58 -5.19
N GLY A 507 26.86 13.49 -4.64
CA GLY A 507 25.72 14.28 -5.09
C GLY A 507 25.98 15.79 -4.99
N PHE A 508 26.56 16.25 -3.88
CA PHE A 508 26.96 17.65 -3.72
C PHE A 508 28.06 18.05 -4.70
N LEU A 509 29.10 17.25 -4.85
CA LEU A 509 30.19 17.54 -5.78
C LEU A 509 29.72 17.67 -7.22
N ASP A 510 28.83 16.78 -7.67
CA ASP A 510 28.24 16.86 -9.02
C ASP A 510 27.46 18.16 -9.20
N ALA A 511 26.60 18.53 -8.25
CA ALA A 511 25.86 19.80 -8.29
C ALA A 511 26.80 21.01 -8.25
N TRP A 512 27.83 20.96 -7.43
CA TRP A 512 28.82 22.05 -7.30
C TRP A 512 29.63 22.23 -8.58
N PHE A 513 30.12 21.15 -9.20
CA PHE A 513 30.83 21.23 -10.47
C PHE A 513 29.97 21.77 -11.61
N MET A 514 28.69 21.42 -11.64
CA MET A 514 27.76 21.94 -12.65
C MET A 514 27.47 23.43 -12.48
N ALA A 515 27.35 23.89 -11.24
CA ALA A 515 26.97 25.26 -10.92
C ALA A 515 28.17 26.21 -10.74
N PHE A 516 29.38 25.69 -10.49
CA PHE A 516 30.59 26.49 -10.25
C PHE A 516 30.94 27.37 -11.45
N GLY A 517 30.83 28.68 -11.25
CA GLY A 517 31.13 29.68 -12.29
C GLY A 517 29.99 29.95 -13.28
N SER A 518 28.89 29.20 -13.25
CA SER A 518 27.72 29.45 -14.10
C SER A 518 26.55 30.08 -13.34
N GLY A 519 26.60 30.06 -12.01
CA GLY A 519 25.45 30.40 -11.15
C GLY A 519 24.38 29.31 -11.17
N CYS A 520 23.53 29.30 -10.18
CA CYS A 520 22.38 28.39 -10.11
C CYS A 520 21.19 28.86 -10.95
#